data_42a23413051c87077a6eb663e40cebbe
#
_entry.id   42a23413051c87077a6eb663e40cebbe
#
_cell.length_a   1.000
_cell.length_b   1.000
_cell.length_c   1.000
_cell.angle_alpha   90.00
_cell.angle_beta   90.00
_cell.angle_gamma   90.00
#
_symmetry.space_group_name_H-M   'P 1'
#
loop_
_entity.id
_entity.type
_entity.pdbx_description
1 polymer ?
#
loop_
_entity_poly.entity_id
_entity_poly.type
_entity_poly.pdbx_seq_one_letter_code
_entity_poly.pdbx_strand_id
1 'polypeptide(L)'
;MEPDPDDAVTLQFFDAPEPFLDAAGGLLAAQPVLGSVIASVSERVQRELAEGRDSWAEAAAPFPRWWLVVRDSSGAAVSAAMRTATFKPYPTFALPMTEVAARALAATLHERGELLGGANGALPGAEVLARATAELTGGEMVTDKATRLWEATSVDVPPAPEGRLRQATEDDAELVLAWFTAFHEEADEQAGREPDPHSGEHNTLDSALVRIREGVEWLWEMPDGEVAHLSGVSLPSYGVSRVGPVYTPKEFRGRGIASYVVGELTHRGLDAGHRMCLFTDQANPTSNKIYASLGYEPVVDMAEHLVRAPTTP
;
A
#
# COMPACT_ATOMS: atom_id res chain seq x y z
N MET A 1 15.43 30.57 13.33
CA MET A 1 16.44 29.55 13.65
C MET A 1 16.95 29.08 12.32
N GLU A 2 18.21 29.36 11.97
CA GLU A 2 18.79 28.80 10.76
C GLU A 2 18.81 27.26 10.90
N PRO A 3 18.47 26.52 9.83
CA PRO A 3 18.54 25.06 9.87
C PRO A 3 19.99 24.62 10.15
N ASP A 4 20.12 23.59 10.97
CA ASP A 4 21.42 22.97 11.23
C ASP A 4 21.99 22.47 9.88
N PRO A 5 23.23 22.77 9.50
CA PRO A 5 23.83 22.25 8.26
C PRO A 5 23.81 20.72 8.16
N ASP A 6 23.70 20.01 9.29
CA ASP A 6 23.52 18.56 9.32
C ASP A 6 22.10 18.12 8.92
N ASP A 7 21.10 19.01 8.89
CA ASP A 7 19.74 18.76 8.45
C ASP A 7 19.55 18.90 6.93
N ALA A 8 20.59 19.28 6.19
CA ALA A 8 20.51 19.46 4.75
C ALA A 8 20.18 18.13 4.04
N VAL A 9 19.12 18.13 3.24
CA VAL A 9 18.72 16.97 2.43
C VAL A 9 18.78 17.27 0.95
N THR A 10 19.09 16.25 0.15
CA THR A 10 19.01 16.30 -1.31
C THR A 10 17.89 15.41 -1.80
N LEU A 11 17.05 15.94 -2.70
CA LEU A 11 15.95 15.22 -3.33
C LEU A 11 16.37 14.78 -4.73
N GLN A 12 16.54 13.47 -4.92
CA GLN A 12 16.93 12.88 -6.19
C GLN A 12 15.71 12.19 -6.83
N PHE A 13 15.16 12.83 -7.90
CA PHE A 13 14.02 12.31 -8.63
C PHE A 13 14.45 11.37 -9.77
N PHE A 14 13.58 10.40 -10.05
CA PHE A 14 13.71 9.43 -11.14
C PHE A 14 12.37 9.33 -11.88
N ASP A 15 12.43 9.20 -13.20
CA ASP A 15 11.27 9.03 -14.08
C ASP A 15 11.00 7.56 -14.46
N ALA A 16 11.91 6.66 -14.07
CA ALA A 16 11.82 5.23 -14.30
C ALA A 16 12.14 4.41 -13.03
N PRO A 17 11.53 3.22 -12.88
CA PRO A 17 11.72 2.39 -11.69
C PRO A 17 13.13 1.79 -11.56
N GLU A 18 13.78 1.41 -12.67
CA GLU A 18 15.07 0.74 -12.64
C GLU A 18 16.17 1.60 -11.98
N PRO A 19 16.47 2.85 -12.44
CA PRO A 19 17.47 3.69 -11.78
C PRO A 19 17.09 4.08 -10.35
N PHE A 20 15.81 4.14 -10.03
CA PHE A 20 15.36 4.33 -8.65
C PHE A 20 15.69 3.12 -7.78
N LEU A 21 15.37 1.90 -8.22
CA LEU A 21 15.65 0.67 -7.48
C LEU A 21 17.16 0.49 -7.24
N ASP A 22 18.00 0.85 -8.22
CA ASP A 22 19.45 0.85 -8.06
C ASP A 22 19.89 1.86 -6.97
N ALA A 23 19.34 3.08 -7.00
CA ALA A 23 19.70 4.13 -6.05
C ALA A 23 19.16 3.90 -4.63
N ALA A 24 17.98 3.29 -4.52
CA ALA A 24 17.28 3.02 -3.26
C ALA A 24 17.58 1.63 -2.68
N GLY A 25 18.22 0.72 -3.44
CA GLY A 25 18.34 -0.70 -3.11
C GLY A 25 18.94 -0.97 -1.74
N GLY A 26 19.96 -0.22 -1.33
CA GLY A 26 20.54 -0.33 0.01
C GLY A 26 19.57 0.04 1.13
N LEU A 27 18.79 1.12 0.94
CA LEU A 27 17.75 1.55 1.88
C LEU A 27 16.62 0.52 1.99
N LEU A 28 16.12 0.04 0.83
CA LEU A 28 15.04 -0.94 0.79
C LEU A 28 15.46 -2.28 1.41
N ALA A 29 16.70 -2.72 1.17
CA ALA A 29 17.26 -3.92 1.78
C ALA A 29 17.45 -3.79 3.31
N ALA A 30 17.80 -2.58 3.79
CA ALA A 30 17.96 -2.33 5.22
C ALA A 30 16.60 -2.22 5.97
N GLN A 31 15.53 -1.79 5.28
CA GLN A 31 14.20 -1.59 5.85
C GLN A 31 13.10 -2.24 4.98
N PRO A 32 13.18 -3.56 4.72
CA PRO A 32 12.38 -4.18 3.67
C PRO A 32 10.88 -4.19 3.99
N VAL A 33 10.47 -4.27 5.25
CA VAL A 33 9.05 -4.24 5.65
C VAL A 33 8.46 -2.84 5.47
N LEU A 34 9.15 -1.79 5.92
CA LEU A 34 8.75 -0.39 5.69
C LEU A 34 8.72 -0.06 4.19
N GLY A 35 9.72 -0.55 3.44
CA GLY A 35 9.86 -0.36 2.00
C GLY A 35 8.94 -1.22 1.15
N SER A 36 8.18 -2.15 1.72
CA SER A 36 7.46 -3.21 0.99
C SER A 36 6.52 -2.68 -0.11
N VAL A 37 5.85 -1.56 0.10
CA VAL A 37 4.97 -0.93 -0.91
C VAL A 37 5.78 -0.33 -2.04
N ILE A 38 6.77 0.51 -1.72
CA ILE A 38 7.60 1.18 -2.73
C ILE A 38 8.33 0.14 -3.58
N ALA A 39 8.95 -0.87 -2.95
CA ALA A 39 9.69 -1.91 -3.64
C ALA A 39 8.78 -2.73 -4.58
N SER A 40 7.70 -3.32 -4.05
CA SER A 40 6.80 -4.18 -4.82
C SER A 40 6.10 -3.45 -5.97
N VAL A 41 5.71 -2.19 -5.76
CA VAL A 41 5.08 -1.36 -6.82
C VAL A 41 6.11 -1.00 -7.88
N SER A 42 7.33 -0.62 -7.49
CA SER A 42 8.40 -0.26 -8.45
C SER A 42 8.78 -1.47 -9.33
N GLU A 43 8.96 -2.65 -8.72
CA GLU A 43 9.23 -3.89 -9.46
C GLU A 43 8.07 -4.30 -10.38
N ARG A 44 6.82 -4.11 -9.93
CA ARG A 44 5.65 -4.36 -10.77
C ARG A 44 5.62 -3.42 -11.98
N VAL A 45 5.81 -2.11 -11.78
CA VAL A 45 5.86 -1.14 -12.88
C VAL A 45 7.02 -1.45 -13.84
N GLN A 46 8.19 -1.87 -13.32
CA GLN A 46 9.31 -2.29 -14.16
C GLN A 46 8.93 -3.47 -15.06
N ARG A 47 8.24 -4.49 -14.53
CA ARG A 47 7.75 -5.64 -15.33
C ARG A 47 6.72 -5.19 -16.36
N GLU A 48 5.74 -4.38 -15.98
CA GLU A 48 4.73 -3.84 -16.90
C GLU A 48 5.37 -3.12 -18.10
N LEU A 49 6.34 -2.24 -17.84
CA LEU A 49 7.06 -1.52 -18.89
C LEU A 49 7.90 -2.45 -19.78
N ALA A 50 8.53 -3.47 -19.21
CA ALA A 50 9.27 -4.47 -19.98
C ALA A 50 8.38 -5.30 -20.90
N GLU A 51 7.11 -5.47 -20.54
CA GLU A 51 6.06 -6.14 -21.34
C GLU A 51 5.35 -5.18 -22.34
N GLY A 52 5.78 -3.92 -22.40
CA GLY A 52 5.20 -2.91 -23.28
C GLY A 52 3.84 -2.36 -22.80
N ARG A 53 3.52 -2.53 -21.53
CA ARG A 53 2.31 -1.97 -20.86
C ARG A 53 2.71 -0.74 -20.04
N ASP A 54 1.91 0.31 -20.06
CA ASP A 54 2.11 1.50 -19.23
C ASP A 54 0.78 1.98 -18.65
N SER A 55 0.41 1.44 -17.51
CA SER A 55 -0.81 1.79 -16.78
C SER A 55 -0.90 3.28 -16.41
N TRP A 56 0.24 3.97 -16.24
CA TRP A 56 0.26 5.41 -15.99
C TRP A 56 -0.14 6.22 -17.22
N ALA A 57 0.36 5.83 -18.39
CA ALA A 57 -0.01 6.49 -19.65
C ALA A 57 -1.50 6.28 -19.95
N GLU A 58 -2.03 5.09 -19.67
CA GLU A 58 -3.46 4.76 -19.83
C GLU A 58 -4.35 5.57 -18.87
N ALA A 59 -3.90 5.84 -17.66
CA ALA A 59 -4.63 6.63 -16.67
C ALA A 59 -4.72 8.12 -17.04
N ALA A 60 -3.96 8.60 -18.04
CA ALA A 60 -3.90 9.99 -18.46
C ALA A 60 -3.72 10.99 -17.29
N ALA A 61 -2.90 10.64 -16.31
CA ALA A 61 -2.64 11.47 -15.14
C ALA A 61 -2.07 12.83 -15.58
N PRO A 62 -2.53 13.95 -14.97
CA PRO A 62 -2.17 15.31 -15.42
C PRO A 62 -0.73 15.72 -15.04
N PHE A 63 0.00 14.86 -14.32
CA PHE A 63 1.37 15.11 -13.87
C PHE A 63 2.27 13.92 -14.22
N PRO A 64 3.61 14.10 -14.20
CA PRO A 64 4.52 12.98 -14.40
C PRO A 64 4.48 11.99 -13.24
N ARG A 65 4.65 10.71 -13.54
CA ARG A 65 5.03 9.67 -12.58
C ARG A 65 6.48 9.92 -12.17
N TRP A 66 6.80 9.69 -10.91
CA TRP A 66 8.17 9.78 -10.43
C TRP A 66 8.41 8.91 -9.20
N TRP A 67 9.69 8.62 -8.98
CA TRP A 67 10.24 8.08 -7.75
C TRP A 67 11.26 9.06 -7.18
N LEU A 68 11.52 9.00 -5.88
CA LEU A 68 12.40 9.90 -5.16
C LEU A 68 13.24 9.13 -4.17
N VAL A 69 14.54 9.42 -4.11
CA VAL A 69 15.43 9.10 -3.00
C VAL A 69 15.78 10.38 -2.26
N VAL A 70 15.60 10.40 -0.96
CA VAL A 70 16.07 11.46 -0.07
C VAL A 70 17.44 11.07 0.45
N ARG A 71 18.41 11.95 0.26
CA ARG A 71 19.79 11.78 0.76
C ARG A 71 20.09 12.80 1.83
N ASP A 72 20.81 12.37 2.86
CA ASP A 72 21.36 13.26 3.89
C ASP A 72 22.61 14.02 3.40
N SER A 73 23.19 14.83 4.29
CA SER A 73 24.41 15.61 4.01
C SER A 73 25.64 14.76 3.66
N SER A 74 25.67 13.48 4.06
CA SER A 74 26.71 12.51 3.69
C SER A 74 26.50 11.87 2.32
N GLY A 75 25.34 12.07 1.69
CA GLY A 75 24.92 11.44 0.46
C GLY A 75 24.29 10.07 0.66
N ALA A 76 24.09 9.60 1.89
CA ALA A 76 23.40 8.34 2.15
C ALA A 76 21.89 8.44 1.86
N ALA A 77 21.29 7.38 1.29
CA ALA A 77 19.85 7.29 1.11
C ALA A 77 19.18 7.04 2.48
N VAL A 78 18.35 7.99 2.93
CA VAL A 78 17.72 7.97 4.25
C VAL A 78 16.21 7.83 4.19
N SER A 79 15.58 8.14 3.06
CA SER A 79 14.16 7.94 2.81
C SER A 79 13.88 7.82 1.31
N ALA A 80 12.67 7.43 0.96
CA ALA A 80 12.19 7.37 -0.41
C ALA A 80 10.70 7.72 -0.48
N ALA A 81 10.27 8.18 -1.65
CA ALA A 81 8.86 8.41 -1.95
C ALA A 81 8.58 8.09 -3.42
N MET A 82 7.30 7.92 -3.76
CA MET A 82 6.87 7.73 -5.15
C MET A 82 5.49 8.33 -5.40
N ARG A 83 5.23 8.73 -6.64
CA ARG A 83 3.89 9.02 -7.16
C ARG A 83 3.65 8.12 -8.38
N THR A 84 3.00 7.00 -8.13
CA THR A 84 2.77 5.93 -9.11
C THR A 84 1.34 5.42 -9.13
N ALA A 85 0.50 5.96 -8.23
CA ALA A 85 -0.93 5.62 -8.17
C ALA A 85 -1.65 6.18 -9.40
N THR A 86 -2.31 5.30 -10.16
CA THR A 86 -3.01 5.64 -11.42
C THR A 86 -4.42 6.18 -11.18
N PHE A 87 -4.83 6.34 -9.94
CA PHE A 87 -6.15 6.81 -9.50
C PHE A 87 -6.06 8.13 -8.75
N LYS A 88 -7.13 8.89 -8.77
CA LYS A 88 -7.25 10.15 -8.02
C LYS A 88 -7.25 9.89 -6.50
N PRO A 89 -6.71 10.80 -5.72
CA PRO A 89 -6.11 12.09 -6.10
C PRO A 89 -4.62 12.00 -6.50
N TYR A 90 -4.14 10.87 -6.98
CA TYR A 90 -2.75 10.58 -7.35
C TYR A 90 -1.79 10.76 -6.16
N PRO A 91 -2.03 10.05 -5.05
CA PRO A 91 -1.31 10.29 -3.81
C PRO A 91 0.18 9.94 -3.94
N THR A 92 0.99 10.67 -3.21
CA THR A 92 2.39 10.30 -2.99
C THR A 92 2.46 9.29 -1.85
N PHE A 93 3.15 8.17 -2.08
CA PHE A 93 3.52 7.25 -1.00
C PHE A 93 4.93 7.57 -0.50
N ALA A 94 5.10 7.72 0.81
CA ALA A 94 6.36 8.12 1.42
C ALA A 94 6.79 7.16 2.55
N LEU A 95 8.06 6.76 2.53
CA LEU A 95 8.71 6.12 3.67
C LEU A 95 8.88 7.13 4.82
N PRO A 96 9.21 6.68 6.05
CA PRO A 96 9.54 7.58 7.14
C PRO A 96 10.58 8.62 6.70
N MET A 97 10.28 9.89 6.88
CA MET A 97 11.18 11.00 6.54
C MET A 97 11.13 12.09 7.59
N THR A 98 12.21 12.86 7.66
CA THR A 98 12.30 14.02 8.57
C THR A 98 11.34 15.13 8.12
N GLU A 99 10.99 16.03 9.05
CA GLU A 99 10.19 17.22 8.74
C GLU A 99 10.85 18.07 7.64
N VAL A 100 12.18 18.21 7.70
CA VAL A 100 12.96 18.97 6.70
C VAL A 100 12.79 18.36 5.31
N ALA A 101 12.91 17.04 5.19
CA ALA A 101 12.73 16.34 3.92
C ALA A 101 11.30 16.45 3.39
N ALA A 102 10.29 16.30 4.25
CA ALA A 102 8.89 16.42 3.87
C ALA A 102 8.54 17.83 3.38
N ARG A 103 9.00 18.87 4.09
CA ARG A 103 8.82 20.26 3.67
C ARG A 103 9.56 20.61 2.37
N ALA A 104 10.79 20.11 2.23
CA ALA A 104 11.56 20.27 0.99
C ALA A 104 10.86 19.61 -0.21
N LEU A 105 10.29 18.43 -0.02
CA LEU A 105 9.51 17.74 -1.05
C LEU A 105 8.26 18.54 -1.43
N ALA A 106 7.49 19.02 -0.46
CA ALA A 106 6.32 19.85 -0.70
C ALA A 106 6.67 21.11 -1.50
N ALA A 107 7.73 21.82 -1.11
CA ALA A 107 8.19 23.02 -1.80
C ALA A 107 8.62 22.71 -3.25
N THR A 108 9.41 21.66 -3.45
CA THR A 108 9.86 21.24 -4.78
C THR A 108 8.70 20.88 -5.71
N LEU A 109 7.70 20.14 -5.23
CA LEU A 109 6.51 19.80 -6.02
C LEU A 109 5.66 21.04 -6.34
N HIS A 110 5.55 21.97 -5.40
CA HIS A 110 4.87 23.25 -5.62
C HIS A 110 5.57 24.11 -6.68
N GLU A 111 6.92 24.25 -6.61
CA GLU A 111 7.72 24.98 -7.59
C GLU A 111 7.64 24.34 -8.99
N ARG A 112 7.50 23.03 -9.08
CA ARG A 112 7.31 22.30 -10.35
C ARG A 112 5.89 22.41 -10.89
N GLY A 113 4.97 23.05 -10.18
CA GLY A 113 3.56 23.14 -10.54
C GLY A 113 2.83 21.80 -10.46
N GLU A 114 3.37 20.85 -9.72
CA GLU A 114 2.79 19.52 -9.51
C GLU A 114 1.87 19.54 -8.30
N LEU A 115 0.56 19.46 -8.53
CA LEU A 115 -0.40 19.37 -7.42
C LEU A 115 -0.22 18.04 -6.67
N LEU A 116 -0.05 18.13 -5.37
CA LEU A 116 -0.11 16.98 -4.48
C LEU A 116 -1.54 16.85 -3.98
N GLY A 117 -2.30 15.88 -4.51
CA GLY A 117 -3.68 15.62 -4.09
C GLY A 117 -3.78 14.87 -2.76
N GLY A 118 -2.68 14.20 -2.34
CA GLY A 118 -2.63 13.48 -1.07
C GLY A 118 -1.26 12.91 -0.78
N ALA A 119 -1.01 12.59 0.48
CA ALA A 119 0.18 11.89 0.96
C ALA A 119 -0.25 10.67 1.77
N ASN A 120 0.31 9.51 1.44
CA ASN A 120 0.13 8.26 2.17
C ASN A 120 1.51 7.79 2.64
N GLY A 121 1.63 7.38 3.90
CA GLY A 121 2.90 6.91 4.40
C GLY A 121 3.03 6.96 5.91
N ALA A 122 4.25 6.74 6.38
CA ALA A 122 4.55 6.69 7.80
C ALA A 122 4.44 8.07 8.46
N LEU A 123 3.89 8.07 9.66
CA LEU A 123 3.83 9.27 10.50
C LEU A 123 5.18 9.52 11.20
N PRO A 124 5.56 10.79 11.42
CA PRO A 124 4.83 12.02 11.07
C PRO A 124 5.09 12.52 9.63
N GLY A 125 5.99 11.91 8.86
CA GLY A 125 6.46 12.43 7.58
C GLY A 125 5.34 12.69 6.56
N ALA A 126 4.40 11.77 6.39
CA ALA A 126 3.26 11.93 5.48
C ALA A 126 2.35 13.10 5.90
N GLU A 127 2.12 13.27 7.20
CA GLU A 127 1.34 14.39 7.74
C GLU A 127 2.03 15.73 7.47
N VAL A 128 3.33 15.83 7.71
CA VAL A 128 4.11 17.05 7.45
C VAL A 128 4.09 17.40 5.97
N LEU A 129 4.27 16.40 5.09
CA LEU A 129 4.21 16.59 3.64
C LEU A 129 2.86 17.16 3.20
N ALA A 130 1.75 16.56 3.63
CA ALA A 130 0.41 17.01 3.28
C ALA A 130 0.10 18.40 3.85
N ARG A 131 0.48 18.67 5.10
CA ARG A 131 0.29 19.97 5.75
C ARG A 131 1.07 21.07 5.07
N ALA A 132 2.37 20.86 4.79
CA ALA A 132 3.20 21.81 4.08
C ALA A 132 2.66 22.11 2.68
N THR A 133 2.13 21.11 1.98
CA THR A 133 1.46 21.31 0.68
C THR A 133 0.21 22.16 0.83
N ALA A 134 -0.64 21.89 1.82
CA ALA A 134 -1.83 22.69 2.08
C ALA A 134 -1.48 24.17 2.39
N GLU A 135 -0.44 24.40 3.21
CA GLU A 135 0.07 25.75 3.50
C GLU A 135 0.52 26.47 2.24
N LEU A 136 1.28 25.81 1.34
CA LEU A 136 1.79 26.39 0.10
C LEU A 136 0.70 26.69 -0.94
N THR A 137 -0.35 25.88 -0.95
CA THR A 137 -1.46 26.01 -1.93
C THR A 137 -2.65 26.82 -1.42
N GLY A 138 -2.64 27.19 -0.13
CA GLY A 138 -3.79 27.80 0.54
C GLY A 138 -4.98 26.84 0.73
N GLY A 139 -4.71 25.54 0.62
CA GLY A 139 -5.70 24.47 0.77
C GLY A 139 -5.86 23.98 2.20
N GLU A 140 -6.51 22.84 2.34
CA GLU A 140 -6.75 22.15 3.61
C GLU A 140 -6.24 20.72 3.56
N MET A 141 -5.58 20.27 4.64
CA MET A 141 -5.23 18.86 4.84
C MET A 141 -6.34 18.18 5.64
N VAL A 142 -6.80 17.02 5.15
CA VAL A 142 -7.78 16.18 5.84
C VAL A 142 -7.18 14.76 5.97
N THR A 143 -7.20 14.19 7.17
CA THR A 143 -6.85 12.77 7.35
C THR A 143 -8.03 11.92 6.90
N ASP A 144 -7.81 11.09 5.88
CA ASP A 144 -8.81 10.18 5.33
C ASP A 144 -8.79 8.84 6.06
N LYS A 145 -7.61 8.20 6.13
CA LYS A 145 -7.45 6.89 6.76
C LYS A 145 -6.24 6.88 7.68
N ALA A 146 -6.40 6.34 8.88
CA ALA A 146 -5.29 5.99 9.76
C ALA A 146 -5.05 4.48 9.63
N THR A 147 -3.88 4.09 9.19
CA THR A 147 -3.51 2.69 8.99
C THR A 147 -2.32 2.30 9.86
N ARG A 148 -2.12 1.00 10.01
CA ARG A 148 -0.96 0.46 10.72
C ARG A 148 -0.33 -0.65 9.91
N LEU A 149 0.98 -0.59 9.77
CA LEU A 149 1.79 -1.67 9.23
C LEU A 149 2.11 -2.65 10.36
N TRP A 150 1.89 -3.92 10.08
CA TRP A 150 2.16 -5.03 10.98
C TRP A 150 3.16 -6.00 10.33
N GLU A 151 3.94 -6.69 11.15
CA GLU A 151 4.83 -7.76 10.73
C GLU A 151 4.62 -9.00 11.59
N ALA A 152 4.71 -10.18 10.97
CA ALA A 152 4.77 -11.46 11.68
C ALA A 152 6.15 -12.09 11.46
N THR A 153 6.82 -12.44 12.56
CA THR A 153 8.05 -13.26 12.58
C THR A 153 7.77 -14.70 12.98
N SER A 154 6.59 -14.96 13.53
CA SER A 154 5.99 -16.27 13.81
C SER A 154 4.47 -16.11 13.68
N VAL A 155 3.75 -17.21 13.54
CA VAL A 155 2.29 -17.18 13.43
C VAL A 155 1.65 -18.35 14.17
N ASP A 156 0.59 -18.06 14.91
CA ASP A 156 -0.28 -19.05 15.55
C ASP A 156 -1.47 -19.34 14.64
N VAL A 157 -1.37 -20.40 13.82
CA VAL A 157 -2.43 -20.78 12.88
C VAL A 157 -3.56 -21.46 13.66
N PRO A 158 -4.79 -20.89 13.66
CA PRO A 158 -5.92 -21.54 14.34
C PRO A 158 -6.34 -22.84 13.62
N PRO A 159 -7.18 -23.68 14.25
CA PRO A 159 -7.73 -24.86 13.58
C PRO A 159 -8.47 -24.51 12.29
N ALA A 160 -8.26 -25.33 11.26
CA ALA A 160 -8.91 -25.16 9.96
C ALA A 160 -10.44 -25.28 10.09
N PRO A 161 -11.21 -24.32 9.58
CA PRO A 161 -12.67 -24.50 9.42
C PRO A 161 -12.99 -25.52 8.33
N GLU A 162 -14.27 -25.87 8.17
CA GLU A 162 -14.69 -26.73 7.05
C GLU A 162 -14.43 -26.03 5.71
N GLY A 163 -13.86 -26.74 4.75
CA GLY A 163 -13.52 -26.24 3.42
C GLY A 163 -12.07 -26.50 3.05
N ARG A 164 -11.60 -25.82 2.02
CA ARG A 164 -10.22 -25.91 1.54
C ARG A 164 -9.68 -24.59 1.00
N LEU A 165 -8.39 -24.36 1.22
CA LEU A 165 -7.65 -23.25 0.62
C LEU A 165 -7.17 -23.67 -0.78
N ARG A 166 -7.46 -22.86 -1.80
CA ARG A 166 -6.95 -23.04 -3.16
C ARG A 166 -6.51 -21.71 -3.77
N GLN A 167 -5.64 -21.78 -4.74
CA GLN A 167 -5.36 -20.61 -5.59
C GLN A 167 -6.58 -20.32 -6.47
N ALA A 168 -6.78 -19.03 -6.78
CA ALA A 168 -7.74 -18.60 -7.77
C ALA A 168 -7.28 -19.04 -9.17
N THR A 169 -8.25 -19.36 -10.03
CA THR A 169 -8.06 -19.67 -11.45
C THR A 169 -8.68 -18.57 -12.30
N GLU A 170 -8.42 -18.57 -13.61
CA GLU A 170 -9.01 -17.57 -14.51
C GLU A 170 -10.55 -17.61 -14.51
N ASP A 171 -11.16 -18.78 -14.21
CA ASP A 171 -12.61 -18.90 -14.04
C ASP A 171 -13.15 -18.11 -12.83
N ASP A 172 -12.29 -17.78 -11.86
CA ASP A 172 -12.66 -16.99 -10.69
C ASP A 172 -12.51 -15.47 -10.91
N ALA A 173 -12.07 -15.02 -12.10
CA ALA A 173 -11.66 -13.64 -12.31
C ALA A 173 -12.77 -12.60 -12.06
N GLU A 174 -14.00 -12.90 -12.46
CA GLU A 174 -15.15 -12.02 -12.21
C GLU A 174 -15.49 -11.94 -10.72
N LEU A 175 -15.40 -13.08 -10.00
CA LEU A 175 -15.58 -13.12 -8.55
C LEU A 175 -14.51 -12.32 -7.81
N VAL A 176 -13.24 -12.50 -8.19
CA VAL A 176 -12.10 -11.75 -7.60
C VAL A 176 -12.27 -10.25 -7.82
N LEU A 177 -12.66 -9.83 -9.04
CA LEU A 177 -12.93 -8.42 -9.34
C LEU A 177 -14.07 -7.86 -8.49
N ALA A 178 -15.19 -8.60 -8.42
CA ALA A 178 -16.35 -8.18 -7.62
C ALA A 178 -15.98 -8.03 -6.14
N TRP A 179 -15.16 -8.94 -5.62
CA TRP A 179 -14.75 -8.89 -4.21
C TRP A 179 -13.67 -7.86 -3.90
N PHE A 180 -12.85 -7.46 -4.87
CA PHE A 180 -11.98 -6.29 -4.71
C PHE A 180 -12.79 -5.01 -4.54
N THR A 181 -13.85 -4.85 -5.34
CA THR A 181 -14.76 -3.71 -5.23
C THR A 181 -15.48 -3.71 -3.88
N ALA A 182 -16.10 -4.85 -3.52
CA ALA A 182 -16.81 -5.00 -2.24
C ALA A 182 -15.88 -4.82 -1.02
N PHE A 183 -14.62 -5.25 -1.11
CA PHE A 183 -13.63 -5.03 -0.06
C PHE A 183 -13.43 -3.55 0.26
N HIS A 184 -13.30 -2.69 -0.75
CA HIS A 184 -13.11 -1.25 -0.54
C HIS A 184 -14.36 -0.60 0.02
N GLU A 185 -15.53 -0.86 -0.57
CA GLU A 185 -16.82 -0.30 -0.13
C GLU A 185 -17.14 -0.70 1.31
N GLU A 186 -17.00 -1.98 1.64
CA GLU A 186 -17.32 -2.47 2.98
C GLU A 186 -16.26 -2.10 4.04
N ALA A 187 -14.99 -1.89 3.64
CA ALA A 187 -13.97 -1.38 4.55
C ALA A 187 -14.29 0.04 5.02
N ASP A 188 -14.76 0.91 4.11
CA ASP A 188 -15.19 2.26 4.46
C ASP A 188 -16.46 2.25 5.32
N GLU A 189 -17.46 1.41 4.98
CA GLU A 189 -18.66 1.21 5.80
C GLU A 189 -18.31 0.77 7.24
N GLN A 190 -17.40 -0.22 7.40
CA GLN A 190 -16.96 -0.71 8.71
C GLN A 190 -16.20 0.34 9.54
N ALA A 191 -15.53 1.26 8.88
CA ALA A 191 -14.84 2.38 9.51
C ALA A 191 -15.74 3.60 9.76
N GLY A 192 -17.04 3.51 9.38
CA GLY A 192 -18.00 4.60 9.52
C GLY A 192 -17.73 5.78 8.56
N ARG A 193 -17.05 5.51 7.44
CA ARG A 193 -16.80 6.48 6.37
C ARG A 193 -17.81 6.28 5.23
N GLU A 194 -18.06 7.36 4.47
CA GLU A 194 -18.71 7.22 3.18
C GLU A 194 -17.77 6.52 2.20
N PRO A 195 -18.26 5.55 1.39
CA PRO A 195 -17.42 4.89 0.38
C PRO A 195 -16.83 5.92 -0.59
N ASP A 196 -15.52 5.83 -0.84
CA ASP A 196 -14.87 6.64 -1.86
C ASP A 196 -15.37 6.19 -3.25
N PRO A 197 -16.05 7.05 -4.01
CA PRO A 197 -16.59 6.69 -5.33
C PRO A 197 -15.50 6.30 -6.34
N HIS A 198 -14.24 6.61 -6.06
CA HIS A 198 -13.09 6.28 -6.91
C HIS A 198 -12.31 5.04 -6.44
N SER A 199 -12.66 4.45 -5.30
CA SER A 199 -11.90 3.34 -4.69
C SER A 199 -11.81 2.09 -5.56
N GLY A 200 -12.75 1.87 -6.48
CA GLY A 200 -12.79 0.74 -7.42
C GLY A 200 -12.34 1.04 -8.85
N GLU A 201 -12.08 2.31 -9.20
CA GLU A 201 -11.80 2.70 -10.60
C GLU A 201 -10.59 1.99 -11.23
N HIS A 202 -9.63 1.57 -10.41
CA HIS A 202 -8.43 0.86 -10.86
C HIS A 202 -8.58 -0.67 -10.87
N ASN A 203 -9.69 -1.20 -10.34
CA ASN A 203 -9.97 -2.63 -10.37
C ASN A 203 -10.59 -2.97 -11.73
N THR A 204 -9.86 -3.69 -12.54
CA THR A 204 -10.31 -4.15 -13.85
C THR A 204 -10.20 -5.66 -13.95
N LEU A 205 -10.93 -6.27 -14.89
CA LEU A 205 -10.82 -7.70 -15.14
C LEU A 205 -9.38 -8.09 -15.50
N ASP A 206 -8.68 -7.27 -16.28
CA ASP A 206 -7.29 -7.50 -16.64
C ASP A 206 -6.38 -7.47 -15.41
N SER A 207 -6.59 -6.52 -14.48
CA SER A 207 -5.81 -6.48 -13.23
C SER A 207 -6.06 -7.72 -12.36
N ALA A 208 -7.29 -8.21 -12.28
CA ALA A 208 -7.61 -9.44 -11.57
C ALA A 208 -6.94 -10.67 -12.23
N LEU A 209 -7.03 -10.79 -13.57
CA LEU A 209 -6.37 -11.85 -14.33
C LEU A 209 -4.85 -11.87 -14.17
N VAL A 210 -4.19 -10.70 -14.19
CA VAL A 210 -2.75 -10.60 -13.93
C VAL A 210 -2.41 -11.17 -12.55
N ARG A 211 -3.10 -10.76 -11.50
CA ARG A 211 -2.88 -11.26 -10.14
C ARG A 211 -3.14 -12.75 -9.99
N ILE A 212 -4.18 -13.28 -10.66
CA ILE A 212 -4.47 -14.71 -10.69
C ILE A 212 -3.35 -15.48 -11.37
N ARG A 213 -2.86 -15.01 -12.53
CA ARG A 213 -1.75 -15.64 -13.26
C ARG A 213 -0.43 -15.59 -12.50
N GLU A 214 -0.21 -14.55 -11.71
CA GLU A 214 0.92 -14.46 -10.76
C GLU A 214 0.78 -15.42 -9.56
N GLY A 215 -0.40 -16.07 -9.38
CA GLY A 215 -0.66 -17.01 -8.29
C GLY A 215 -0.76 -16.35 -6.91
N VAL A 216 -1.05 -15.04 -6.88
CA VAL A 216 -1.08 -14.25 -5.64
C VAL A 216 -2.45 -14.17 -4.99
N GLU A 217 -3.51 -14.71 -5.61
CA GLU A 217 -4.86 -14.73 -5.08
C GLU A 217 -5.27 -16.11 -4.60
N TRP A 218 -5.81 -16.17 -3.39
CA TRP A 218 -6.21 -17.39 -2.70
C TRP A 218 -7.66 -17.32 -2.28
N LEU A 219 -8.38 -18.43 -2.48
CA LEU A 219 -9.80 -18.56 -2.17
C LEU A 219 -10.02 -19.67 -1.15
N TRP A 220 -10.98 -19.46 -0.25
CA TRP A 220 -11.51 -20.51 0.61
C TRP A 220 -12.80 -21.06 0.00
N GLU A 221 -12.80 -22.34 -0.34
CA GLU A 221 -13.94 -23.04 -0.93
C GLU A 221 -14.56 -23.96 0.10
N MET A 222 -15.87 -23.82 0.30
CA MET A 222 -16.66 -24.64 1.21
C MET A 222 -16.87 -26.05 0.62
N PRO A 223 -17.31 -27.05 1.42
CA PRO A 223 -17.51 -28.42 0.96
C PRO A 223 -18.54 -28.59 -0.19
N ASP A 224 -19.48 -27.65 -0.30
CA ASP A 224 -20.49 -27.60 -1.37
C ASP A 224 -20.01 -26.91 -2.64
N GLY A 225 -18.77 -26.40 -2.65
CA GLY A 225 -18.15 -25.68 -3.74
C GLY A 225 -18.36 -24.16 -3.73
N GLU A 226 -19.12 -23.62 -2.77
CA GLU A 226 -19.29 -22.18 -2.62
C GLU A 226 -18.00 -21.51 -2.14
N VAL A 227 -17.62 -20.39 -2.76
CA VAL A 227 -16.43 -19.63 -2.34
C VAL A 227 -16.82 -18.66 -1.23
N ALA A 228 -16.12 -18.73 -0.09
CA ALA A 228 -16.48 -18.03 1.15
C ALA A 228 -15.48 -16.96 1.58
N HIS A 229 -14.28 -16.88 0.94
CA HIS A 229 -13.24 -15.93 1.34
C HIS A 229 -12.19 -15.75 0.25
N LEU A 230 -11.60 -14.56 0.21
CA LEU A 230 -10.46 -14.20 -0.63
C LEU A 230 -9.35 -13.60 0.23
N SER A 231 -8.12 -14.04 -0.02
CA SER A 231 -6.91 -13.37 0.48
C SER A 231 -5.84 -13.33 -0.60
N GLY A 232 -5.24 -12.15 -0.78
CA GLY A 232 -4.06 -11.98 -1.61
C GLY A 232 -2.76 -12.12 -0.82
N VAL A 233 -1.68 -12.53 -1.49
CA VAL A 233 -0.30 -12.44 -0.97
C VAL A 233 0.59 -11.93 -2.09
N SER A 234 1.21 -10.76 -1.91
CA SER A 234 2.08 -10.20 -2.94
C SER A 234 3.28 -11.10 -3.25
N LEU A 235 3.78 -11.05 -4.48
CA LEU A 235 5.11 -11.59 -4.77
C LEU A 235 6.15 -11.00 -3.81
N PRO A 236 7.17 -11.77 -3.40
CA PRO A 236 8.20 -11.27 -2.50
C PRO A 236 9.03 -10.19 -3.17
N SER A 237 9.27 -9.09 -2.46
CA SER A 237 10.16 -8.01 -2.84
C SER A 237 11.09 -7.72 -1.67
N TYR A 238 12.40 -7.72 -1.90
CA TYR A 238 13.43 -7.66 -0.83
C TYR A 238 13.18 -8.68 0.31
N GLY A 239 12.67 -9.86 -0.03
CA GLY A 239 12.36 -10.93 0.94
C GLY A 239 11.11 -10.70 1.78
N VAL A 240 10.27 -9.72 1.44
CA VAL A 240 9.00 -9.43 2.12
C VAL A 240 7.83 -9.75 1.22
N SER A 241 6.83 -10.47 1.73
CA SER A 241 5.52 -10.64 1.12
C SER A 241 4.44 -9.98 1.99
N ARG A 242 3.45 -9.40 1.35
CA ARG A 242 2.37 -8.67 2.02
C ARG A 242 1.03 -9.38 1.81
N VAL A 243 0.34 -9.69 2.93
CA VAL A 243 -1.02 -10.22 2.88
C VAL A 243 -2.01 -9.08 2.64
N GLY A 244 -2.88 -9.24 1.65
CA GLY A 244 -3.97 -8.34 1.30
C GLY A 244 -4.26 -8.30 -0.20
N PRO A 245 -5.53 -8.04 -0.57
CA PRO A 245 -6.68 -7.82 0.31
C PRO A 245 -7.10 -9.06 1.10
N VAL A 246 -7.93 -8.87 2.13
CA VAL A 246 -8.54 -9.94 2.94
C VAL A 246 -10.03 -9.67 3.00
N TYR A 247 -10.83 -10.48 2.33
CA TYR A 247 -12.27 -10.26 2.23
C TYR A 247 -13.07 -11.52 2.52
N THR A 248 -14.08 -11.37 3.37
CA THR A 248 -15.08 -12.41 3.68
C THR A 248 -16.47 -11.79 3.51
N PRO A 249 -17.32 -12.29 2.60
CA PRO A 249 -18.71 -11.85 2.50
C PRO A 249 -19.46 -11.93 3.82
N LYS A 250 -20.43 -11.04 4.03
CA LYS A 250 -21.14 -10.88 5.32
C LYS A 250 -21.72 -12.19 5.86
N GLU A 251 -22.26 -13.04 4.98
CA GLU A 251 -22.87 -14.35 5.28
C GLU A 251 -21.89 -15.42 5.77
N PHE A 252 -20.58 -15.24 5.49
CA PHE A 252 -19.53 -16.19 5.91
C PHE A 252 -18.72 -15.69 7.11
N ARG A 253 -18.97 -14.48 7.61
CA ARG A 253 -18.24 -13.91 8.75
C ARG A 253 -18.50 -14.66 10.06
N GLY A 254 -17.56 -14.53 11.00
CA GLY A 254 -17.67 -15.16 12.31
C GLY A 254 -17.39 -16.66 12.34
N ARG A 255 -17.00 -17.29 11.22
CA ARG A 255 -16.68 -18.72 11.10
C ARG A 255 -15.19 -19.05 11.22
N GLY A 256 -14.34 -18.07 11.52
CA GLY A 256 -12.89 -18.26 11.67
C GLY A 256 -12.11 -18.35 10.36
N ILE A 257 -12.76 -18.24 9.19
CA ILE A 257 -12.16 -18.45 7.86
C ILE A 257 -10.99 -17.47 7.64
N ALA A 258 -11.23 -16.16 7.81
CA ALA A 258 -10.18 -15.14 7.60
C ALA A 258 -8.96 -15.37 8.50
N SER A 259 -9.18 -15.67 9.80
CA SER A 259 -8.09 -15.93 10.75
C SER A 259 -7.26 -17.14 10.32
N TYR A 260 -7.93 -18.23 9.91
CA TYR A 260 -7.22 -19.42 9.42
C TYR A 260 -6.46 -19.15 8.13
N VAL A 261 -7.12 -18.56 7.12
CA VAL A 261 -6.50 -18.34 5.79
C VAL A 261 -5.31 -17.41 5.89
N VAL A 262 -5.43 -16.28 6.61
CA VAL A 262 -4.30 -15.37 6.83
C VAL A 262 -3.19 -16.07 7.61
N GLY A 263 -3.52 -16.81 8.67
CA GLY A 263 -2.54 -17.58 9.44
C GLY A 263 -1.79 -18.59 8.57
N GLU A 264 -2.50 -19.37 7.78
CA GLU A 264 -1.94 -20.38 6.88
C GLU A 264 -1.03 -19.75 5.78
N LEU A 265 -1.49 -18.67 5.14
CA LEU A 265 -0.70 -17.97 4.13
C LEU A 265 0.55 -17.31 4.73
N THR A 266 0.43 -16.77 5.95
CA THR A 266 1.58 -16.24 6.70
C THR A 266 2.57 -17.35 7.02
N HIS A 267 2.10 -18.49 7.52
CA HIS A 267 2.95 -19.67 7.80
C HIS A 267 3.72 -20.11 6.56
N ARG A 268 3.04 -20.27 5.42
CA ARG A 268 3.69 -20.63 4.15
C ARG A 268 4.75 -19.62 3.72
N GLY A 269 4.50 -18.32 3.89
CA GLY A 269 5.46 -17.28 3.57
C GLY A 269 6.69 -17.34 4.48
N LEU A 270 6.50 -17.51 5.80
CA LEU A 270 7.59 -17.68 6.76
C LEU A 270 8.42 -18.94 6.49
N ASP A 271 7.77 -20.07 6.18
CA ASP A 271 8.45 -21.33 5.81
C ASP A 271 9.25 -21.19 4.51
N ALA A 272 8.81 -20.35 3.58
CA ALA A 272 9.55 -19.99 2.37
C ALA A 272 10.72 -19.02 2.64
N GLY A 273 10.92 -18.58 3.88
CA GLY A 273 11.98 -17.66 4.29
C GLY A 273 11.63 -16.17 4.05
N HIS A 274 10.37 -15.85 3.82
CA HIS A 274 9.94 -14.46 3.66
C HIS A 274 9.59 -13.84 5.02
N ARG A 275 9.77 -12.53 5.13
CA ARG A 275 9.13 -11.71 6.17
C ARG A 275 7.71 -11.43 5.71
N MET A 276 6.75 -11.54 6.64
CA MET A 276 5.32 -11.38 6.32
C MET A 276 4.77 -10.12 6.96
N CYS A 277 4.12 -9.27 6.16
CA CYS A 277 3.52 -8.05 6.67
C CYS A 277 2.10 -7.84 6.13
N LEU A 278 1.38 -6.91 6.73
CA LEU A 278 0.07 -6.47 6.27
C LEU A 278 -0.24 -5.06 6.78
N PHE A 279 -1.26 -4.43 6.18
CA PHE A 279 -1.81 -3.17 6.65
C PHE A 279 -3.21 -3.37 7.19
N THR A 280 -3.56 -2.61 8.23
CA THR A 280 -4.93 -2.52 8.74
C THR A 280 -5.38 -1.08 8.82
N ASP A 281 -6.67 -0.86 8.64
CA ASP A 281 -7.32 0.36 9.09
C ASP A 281 -7.41 0.34 10.62
N GLN A 282 -6.90 1.38 11.28
CA GLN A 282 -6.95 1.49 12.74
C GLN A 282 -8.38 1.64 13.26
N ALA A 283 -9.30 2.12 12.42
CA ALA A 283 -10.72 2.20 12.74
C ALA A 283 -11.45 0.84 12.68
N ASN A 284 -10.80 -0.24 12.20
CA ASN A 284 -11.37 -1.58 12.16
C ASN A 284 -10.88 -2.46 13.33
N PRO A 285 -11.60 -2.50 14.49
CA PRO A 285 -11.15 -3.23 15.67
C PRO A 285 -11.13 -4.76 15.46
N THR A 286 -11.95 -5.26 14.54
CA THR A 286 -12.02 -6.70 14.25
C THR A 286 -10.74 -7.19 13.59
N SER A 287 -10.29 -6.53 12.53
CA SER A 287 -9.05 -6.87 11.84
C SER A 287 -7.85 -6.74 12.75
N ASN A 288 -7.73 -5.62 13.48
CA ASN A 288 -6.62 -5.39 14.41
C ASN A 288 -6.53 -6.49 15.49
N LYS A 289 -7.66 -6.95 16.04
CA LYS A 289 -7.71 -8.04 17.01
C LYS A 289 -7.29 -9.38 16.40
N ILE A 290 -7.75 -9.69 15.18
CA ILE A 290 -7.41 -10.93 14.48
C ILE A 290 -5.91 -11.01 14.27
N TYR A 291 -5.28 -9.99 13.70
CA TYR A 291 -3.85 -10.03 13.36
C TYR A 291 -2.97 -10.05 14.60
N ALA A 292 -3.30 -9.29 15.64
CA ALA A 292 -2.60 -9.40 16.91
C ALA A 292 -2.71 -10.81 17.53
N SER A 293 -3.87 -11.49 17.40
CA SER A 293 -4.04 -12.87 17.90
C SER A 293 -3.30 -13.92 17.06
N LEU A 294 -2.96 -13.61 15.81
CA LEU A 294 -2.14 -14.47 14.95
C LEU A 294 -0.63 -14.29 15.20
N GLY A 295 -0.22 -13.32 16.02
CA GLY A 295 1.19 -13.06 16.30
C GLY A 295 1.81 -11.92 15.50
N TYR A 296 1.00 -11.12 14.78
CA TYR A 296 1.49 -9.91 14.14
C TYR A 296 1.78 -8.82 15.17
N GLU A 297 2.90 -8.15 15.02
CA GLU A 297 3.32 -7.03 15.86
C GLU A 297 3.29 -5.70 15.07
N PRO A 298 2.91 -4.58 15.70
CA PRO A 298 2.87 -3.29 15.04
C PRO A 298 4.29 -2.78 14.73
N VAL A 299 4.50 -2.30 13.49
CA VAL A 299 5.78 -1.75 13.03
C VAL A 299 5.75 -0.23 13.05
N VAL A 300 4.75 0.39 12.40
CA VAL A 300 4.61 1.84 12.30
C VAL A 300 3.16 2.22 12.04
N ASP A 301 2.77 3.36 12.62
CA ASP A 301 1.50 4.01 12.27
C ASP A 301 1.68 4.85 11.00
N MET A 302 0.69 4.74 10.14
CA MET A 302 0.64 5.41 8.85
C MET A 302 -0.69 6.14 8.69
N ALA A 303 -0.73 7.09 7.78
CA ALA A 303 -1.97 7.76 7.44
C ALA A 303 -2.02 8.10 5.95
N GLU A 304 -3.24 8.16 5.46
CA GLU A 304 -3.60 8.74 4.18
C GLU A 304 -4.20 10.12 4.43
N HIS A 305 -3.55 11.14 3.91
CA HIS A 305 -3.96 12.53 4.00
C HIS A 305 -4.33 13.04 2.62
N LEU A 306 -5.49 13.66 2.52
CA LEU A 306 -5.94 14.38 1.32
C LEU A 306 -5.56 15.85 1.45
N VAL A 307 -5.13 16.45 0.34
CA VAL A 307 -4.92 17.90 0.23
C VAL A 307 -6.00 18.45 -0.70
N ARG A 308 -6.94 19.16 -0.12
CA ARG A 308 -8.06 19.78 -0.85
C ARG A 308 -7.68 21.19 -1.27
N ALA A 309 -8.00 21.54 -2.51
CA ALA A 309 -7.85 22.91 -2.99
C ALA A 309 -8.67 23.89 -2.13
N PRO A 310 -8.24 25.17 -2.02
CA PRO A 310 -9.04 26.18 -1.34
C PRO A 310 -10.43 26.27 -1.99
N THR A 311 -11.46 26.24 -1.15
CA THR A 311 -12.81 26.56 -1.61
C THR A 311 -12.81 28.02 -2.06
N THR A 312 -12.95 28.24 -3.37
CA THR A 312 -13.15 29.59 -3.90
C THR A 312 -14.50 30.11 -3.35
N PRO A 313 -14.51 31.27 -2.70
CA PRO A 313 -15.73 31.84 -2.14
C PRO A 313 -16.78 32.21 -3.20
#